data_dc90d567512735dfaeeca68d569e9a54
#
_entry.id   dc90d567512735dfaeeca68d569e9a54
#
_cell.length_a   1.000
_cell.length_b   1.000
_cell.length_c   1.000
_cell.angle_alpha   90.00
_cell.angle_beta   90.00
_cell.angle_gamma   90.00
#
_symmetry.space_group_name_H-M   'P 1'
#
loop_
_entity.id
_entity.type
_entity.pdbx_description
1 polymer ?
#
loop_
_entity_poly.entity_id
_entity_poly.type
_entity_poly.pdbx_seq_one_letter_code
_entity_poly.pdbx_strand_id
1 'polypeptide(L)'
;MAPRIAIPVPHSGDREYAERSLPQYERAAEMAGGEPVRIPLDRTPAEVMKLIEGCDAVLLPGSKADVDPAKYGAPRDPHTAAADSGRDTVDELLLQDAYNMRKPILAICYGLQALNVYRSGTLIQHIESPVKHAAGRTVAVAHTIEVEPGSKLEKIVLSGEGHGFSRAAQTAKGGAAAPEGPPLVVPVNSSHHQAAGTVGDGLRVVARSPQDGVIEALEGTSPDHFVLAVQWHPERSIDEDESSRAIFRALVEAAKR
;
A
#
# COMPACT_ATOMS: atom_id res chain seq x y z
N MET A 1 9.90 0.61 24.07
CA MET A 1 9.46 -0.69 23.51
C MET A 1 9.36 -0.53 22.01
N ALA A 2 9.55 -1.58 21.23
CA ALA A 2 9.32 -1.54 19.79
C ALA A 2 7.82 -1.32 19.53
N PRO A 3 7.43 -0.48 18.55
CA PRO A 3 6.04 -0.31 18.18
C PRO A 3 5.45 -1.63 17.65
N ARG A 4 4.25 -1.95 18.07
CA ARG A 4 3.52 -3.15 17.67
C ARG A 4 2.71 -2.88 16.40
N ILE A 5 3.01 -3.64 15.34
CA ILE A 5 2.44 -3.42 14.01
C ILE A 5 1.41 -4.53 13.71
N ALA A 6 0.14 -4.17 13.65
CA ALA A 6 -0.93 -5.11 13.29
C ALA A 6 -0.84 -5.48 11.81
N ILE A 7 -0.73 -6.78 11.51
CA ILE A 7 -0.64 -7.32 10.14
C ILE A 7 -1.69 -8.41 9.98
N PRO A 8 -2.78 -8.19 9.22
CA PRO A 8 -3.76 -9.24 8.97
C PRO A 8 -3.16 -10.36 8.11
N VAL A 9 -3.59 -11.58 8.35
CA VAL A 9 -3.24 -12.72 7.49
C VAL A 9 -3.67 -12.38 6.04
N PRO A 10 -2.82 -12.56 5.02
CA PRO A 10 -3.10 -12.10 3.66
C PRO A 10 -4.32 -12.71 2.99
N HIS A 11 -4.72 -13.94 3.38
CA HIS A 11 -5.86 -14.65 2.78
C HIS A 11 -6.43 -15.72 3.71
N SER A 12 -7.77 -15.80 3.83
CA SER A 12 -8.43 -16.79 4.71
C SER A 12 -8.49 -18.19 4.09
N GLY A 13 -8.74 -18.28 2.80
CA GLY A 13 -8.96 -19.56 2.07
C GLY A 13 -7.73 -20.12 1.36
N ASP A 14 -6.68 -19.33 1.10
CA ASP A 14 -5.42 -19.78 0.49
C ASP A 14 -4.28 -19.79 1.52
N ARG A 15 -4.22 -20.88 2.28
CA ARG A 15 -3.24 -21.04 3.35
C ARG A 15 -1.80 -21.05 2.82
N GLU A 16 -1.54 -21.71 1.69
CA GLU A 16 -0.20 -21.76 1.09
C GLU A 16 0.29 -20.36 0.70
N TYR A 17 -0.58 -19.56 0.11
CA TYR A 17 -0.28 -18.18 -0.20
C TYR A 17 0.00 -17.36 1.07
N ALA A 18 -0.83 -17.50 2.09
CA ALA A 18 -0.68 -16.77 3.35
C ALA A 18 0.62 -17.14 4.07
N GLU A 19 0.95 -18.42 4.19
CA GLU A 19 2.19 -18.93 4.83
C GLU A 19 3.46 -18.49 4.07
N ARG A 20 3.38 -18.32 2.76
CA ARG A 20 4.52 -17.86 1.95
C ARG A 20 4.69 -16.35 1.98
N SER A 21 3.60 -15.57 2.04
CA SER A 21 3.66 -14.11 1.87
C SER A 21 3.74 -13.36 3.19
N LEU A 22 3.02 -13.77 4.23
CA LEU A 22 2.99 -13.08 5.51
C LEU A 22 4.38 -12.87 6.14
N PRO A 23 5.30 -13.86 6.13
CA PRO A 23 6.64 -13.68 6.70
C PRO A 23 7.46 -12.57 6.06
N GLN A 24 7.19 -12.19 4.81
CA GLN A 24 7.90 -11.09 4.14
C GLN A 24 7.53 -9.73 4.74
N TYR A 25 6.25 -9.52 5.05
CA TYR A 25 5.76 -8.31 5.72
C TYR A 25 6.22 -8.23 7.17
N GLU A 26 6.18 -9.37 7.88
CA GLU A 26 6.67 -9.45 9.27
C GLU A 26 8.16 -9.12 9.34
N ARG A 27 8.96 -9.75 8.48
CA ARG A 27 10.40 -9.47 8.39
C ARG A 27 10.69 -8.01 8.05
N ALA A 28 9.92 -7.41 7.15
CA ALA A 28 10.09 -6.01 6.79
C ALA A 28 9.79 -5.07 7.99
N ALA A 29 8.76 -5.38 8.78
CA ALA A 29 8.43 -4.65 10.00
C ALA A 29 9.53 -4.82 11.07
N GLU A 30 10.05 -6.04 11.27
CA GLU A 30 11.15 -6.34 12.20
C GLU A 30 12.45 -5.61 11.82
N MET A 31 12.83 -5.65 10.54
CA MET A 31 14.01 -4.94 10.04
C MET A 31 13.91 -3.42 10.21
N ALA A 32 12.68 -2.88 10.21
CA ALA A 32 12.41 -1.48 10.50
C ALA A 32 12.37 -1.16 12.01
N GLY A 33 12.48 -2.17 12.88
CA GLY A 33 12.47 -2.02 14.34
C GLY A 33 11.07 -2.07 14.97
N GLY A 34 10.06 -2.57 14.25
CA GLY A 34 8.72 -2.85 14.76
C GLY A 34 8.58 -4.28 15.28
N GLU A 35 7.54 -4.53 16.07
CA GLU A 35 7.09 -5.85 16.50
C GLU A 35 5.85 -6.26 15.71
N PRO A 36 5.93 -7.23 14.76
CA PRO A 36 4.77 -7.66 14.00
C PRO A 36 3.79 -8.43 14.87
N VAL A 37 2.51 -8.08 14.76
CA VAL A 37 1.40 -8.76 15.44
C VAL A 37 0.46 -9.31 14.38
N ARG A 38 0.41 -10.64 14.25
CA ARG A 38 -0.52 -11.31 13.32
C ARG A 38 -1.95 -11.13 13.77
N ILE A 39 -2.80 -10.66 12.86
CA ILE A 39 -4.24 -10.57 13.09
C ILE A 39 -4.91 -11.72 12.32
N PRO A 40 -5.44 -12.73 13.00
CA PRO A 40 -6.10 -13.86 12.35
C PRO A 40 -7.44 -13.44 11.73
N LEU A 41 -7.86 -14.13 10.67
CA LEU A 41 -9.10 -13.84 9.94
C LEU A 41 -10.29 -14.70 10.40
N ASP A 42 -10.05 -15.67 11.28
CA ASP A 42 -11.02 -16.65 11.77
C ASP A 42 -11.54 -16.35 13.20
N ARG A 43 -11.27 -15.14 13.69
CA ARG A 43 -11.70 -14.69 15.02
C ARG A 43 -12.94 -13.82 14.92
N THR A 44 -13.67 -13.76 16.04
CA THR A 44 -14.80 -12.83 16.18
C THR A 44 -14.31 -11.39 16.16
N PRO A 45 -15.15 -10.43 15.70
CA PRO A 45 -14.77 -8.99 15.72
C PRO A 45 -14.29 -8.51 17.10
N ALA A 46 -14.89 -9.00 18.20
CA ALA A 46 -14.49 -8.61 19.55
C ALA A 46 -13.09 -9.13 19.92
N GLU A 47 -12.71 -10.34 19.48
CA GLU A 47 -11.37 -10.90 19.69
C GLU A 47 -10.33 -10.15 18.83
N VAL A 48 -10.69 -9.84 17.58
CA VAL A 48 -9.83 -9.04 16.68
C VAL A 48 -9.57 -7.66 17.29
N MET A 49 -10.60 -6.96 17.77
CA MET A 49 -10.46 -5.64 18.39
C MET A 49 -9.52 -5.66 19.60
N LYS A 50 -9.57 -6.70 20.46
CA LYS A 50 -8.62 -6.83 21.58
C LYS A 50 -7.16 -6.94 21.14
N LEU A 51 -6.89 -7.57 20.00
CA LEU A 51 -5.54 -7.62 19.43
C LEU A 51 -5.11 -6.26 18.88
N ILE A 52 -6.02 -5.60 18.17
CA ILE A 52 -5.78 -4.29 17.52
C ILE A 52 -5.54 -3.17 18.54
N GLU A 53 -6.29 -3.16 19.67
CA GLU A 53 -6.13 -2.18 20.75
C GLU A 53 -4.68 -2.12 21.27
N GLY A 54 -3.99 -3.26 21.30
CA GLY A 54 -2.61 -3.35 21.73
C GLY A 54 -1.56 -3.06 20.66
N CYS A 55 -1.95 -2.57 19.48
CA CYS A 55 -1.05 -2.25 18.37
C CYS A 55 -0.94 -0.74 18.17
N ASP A 56 0.22 -0.29 17.71
CA ASP A 56 0.56 1.12 17.53
C ASP A 56 0.41 1.58 16.09
N ALA A 57 0.41 0.66 15.11
CA ALA A 57 0.25 0.93 13.69
C ALA A 57 -0.37 -0.26 12.95
N VAL A 58 -0.76 -0.02 11.70
CA VAL A 58 -1.36 -1.01 10.80
C VAL A 58 -0.54 -1.14 9.53
N LEU A 59 -0.22 -2.38 9.15
CA LEU A 59 0.34 -2.76 7.85
C LEU A 59 -0.65 -3.68 7.14
N LEU A 60 -1.33 -3.18 6.10
CA LEU A 60 -2.23 -3.97 5.26
C LEU A 60 -1.45 -4.63 4.13
N PRO A 61 -1.25 -5.96 4.14
CA PRO A 61 -0.51 -6.68 3.09
C PRO A 61 -1.33 -6.87 1.82
N GLY A 62 -0.64 -7.27 0.74
CA GLY A 62 -1.27 -7.76 -0.47
C GLY A 62 -2.11 -9.02 -0.25
N SER A 63 -3.00 -9.32 -1.20
CA SER A 63 -3.81 -10.54 -1.25
C SER A 63 -3.91 -11.06 -2.67
N LYS A 64 -4.33 -12.32 -2.84
CA LYS A 64 -4.79 -12.88 -4.12
C LYS A 64 -6.27 -12.62 -4.38
N ALA A 65 -7.03 -12.27 -3.34
CA ALA A 65 -8.41 -11.86 -3.48
C ALA A 65 -8.48 -10.47 -4.11
N ASP A 66 -9.63 -10.17 -4.71
CA ASP A 66 -9.99 -8.82 -5.12
C ASP A 66 -11.00 -8.22 -4.14
N VAL A 67 -11.02 -6.90 -4.05
CA VAL A 67 -12.04 -6.19 -3.26
C VAL A 67 -13.39 -6.35 -3.95
N ASP A 68 -14.44 -6.68 -3.19
CA ASP A 68 -15.77 -6.88 -3.72
C ASP A 68 -16.29 -5.59 -4.40
N PRO A 69 -16.60 -5.63 -5.71
CA PRO A 69 -17.15 -4.48 -6.43
C PRO A 69 -18.43 -3.89 -5.84
N ALA A 70 -19.21 -4.69 -5.12
CA ALA A 70 -20.39 -4.22 -4.40
C ALA A 70 -20.08 -3.14 -3.37
N LYS A 71 -18.87 -3.14 -2.79
CA LYS A 71 -18.42 -2.15 -1.79
C LYS A 71 -18.28 -0.73 -2.35
N TYR A 72 -18.06 -0.60 -3.66
CA TYR A 72 -17.98 0.69 -4.35
C TYR A 72 -19.04 0.85 -5.46
N GLY A 73 -20.13 0.05 -5.38
CA GLY A 73 -21.32 0.19 -6.22
C GLY A 73 -21.11 -0.12 -7.71
N ALA A 74 -20.09 -0.92 -8.05
CA ALA A 74 -19.82 -1.31 -9.44
C ALA A 74 -20.33 -2.71 -9.76
N PRO A 75 -20.76 -2.97 -11.02
CA PRO A 75 -21.00 -4.33 -11.48
C PRO A 75 -19.67 -5.10 -11.49
N ARG A 76 -19.73 -6.42 -11.25
CA ARG A 76 -18.55 -7.26 -11.24
C ARG A 76 -18.02 -7.46 -12.67
N ASP A 77 -16.74 -7.17 -12.87
CA ASP A 77 -16.00 -7.50 -14.08
C ASP A 77 -15.71 -9.03 -14.14
N PRO A 78 -15.76 -9.68 -15.32
CA PRO A 78 -15.42 -11.10 -15.45
C PRO A 78 -14.01 -11.50 -14.97
N HIS A 79 -13.05 -10.58 -14.98
CA HIS A 79 -11.68 -10.81 -14.53
C HIS A 79 -11.50 -10.67 -13.01
N THR A 80 -12.50 -10.13 -12.31
CA THR A 80 -12.41 -9.93 -10.86
C THR A 80 -12.40 -11.27 -10.13
N ALA A 81 -11.35 -11.53 -9.35
CA ALA A 81 -11.22 -12.70 -8.50
C ALA A 81 -12.25 -12.70 -7.34
N ALA A 82 -12.44 -13.85 -6.70
CA ALA A 82 -13.34 -13.93 -5.56
C ALA A 82 -12.86 -13.05 -4.41
N ALA A 83 -13.79 -12.34 -3.78
CA ALA A 83 -13.50 -11.58 -2.56
C ALA A 83 -13.28 -12.53 -1.37
N ASP A 84 -12.47 -12.07 -0.42
CA ASP A 84 -12.20 -12.76 0.85
C ASP A 84 -12.92 -12.02 1.98
N SER A 85 -14.11 -12.49 2.35
CA SER A 85 -14.93 -11.84 3.39
C SER A 85 -14.27 -11.80 4.77
N GLY A 86 -13.45 -12.79 5.10
CA GLY A 86 -12.67 -12.81 6.36
C GLY A 86 -11.62 -11.70 6.37
N ARG A 87 -10.90 -11.54 5.27
CA ARG A 87 -9.92 -10.46 5.08
C ARG A 87 -10.60 -9.09 5.08
N ASP A 88 -11.69 -8.95 4.35
CA ASP A 88 -12.46 -7.72 4.29
C ASP A 88 -12.93 -7.24 5.66
N THR A 89 -13.49 -8.15 6.47
CA THR A 89 -13.97 -7.82 7.82
C THR A 89 -12.83 -7.33 8.71
N VAL A 90 -11.69 -8.01 8.69
CA VAL A 90 -10.54 -7.65 9.54
C VAL A 90 -9.91 -6.34 9.06
N ASP A 91 -9.77 -6.13 7.75
CA ASP A 91 -9.25 -4.87 7.21
C ASP A 91 -10.14 -3.68 7.59
N GLU A 92 -11.47 -3.83 7.55
CA GLU A 92 -12.41 -2.78 7.98
C GLU A 92 -12.24 -2.43 9.47
N LEU A 93 -12.09 -3.43 10.34
CA LEU A 93 -11.85 -3.20 11.77
C LEU A 93 -10.52 -2.50 12.02
N LEU A 94 -9.45 -2.92 11.33
CA LEU A 94 -8.13 -2.30 11.40
C LEU A 94 -8.16 -0.85 10.93
N LEU A 95 -8.82 -0.58 9.79
CA LEU A 95 -8.94 0.77 9.25
C LEU A 95 -9.80 1.66 10.14
N GLN A 96 -10.92 1.14 10.65
CA GLN A 96 -11.78 1.88 11.58
C GLN A 96 -11.01 2.32 12.82
N ASP A 97 -10.30 1.40 13.46
CA ASP A 97 -9.48 1.69 14.64
C ASP A 97 -8.35 2.68 14.30
N ALA A 98 -7.63 2.45 13.21
CA ALA A 98 -6.52 3.32 12.79
C ALA A 98 -6.96 4.75 12.49
N TYR A 99 -8.10 4.95 11.83
CA TYR A 99 -8.65 6.29 11.61
C TYR A 99 -9.16 6.94 12.88
N ASN A 100 -9.81 6.20 13.76
CA ASN A 100 -10.32 6.71 15.03
C ASN A 100 -9.20 7.11 15.99
N MET A 101 -8.14 6.31 16.07
CA MET A 101 -7.02 6.48 16.98
C MET A 101 -5.81 7.19 16.34
N ARG A 102 -5.90 7.54 15.05
CA ARG A 102 -4.81 8.10 14.23
C ARG A 102 -3.55 7.23 14.22
N LYS A 103 -3.71 5.90 14.26
CA LYS A 103 -2.60 4.97 14.14
C LYS A 103 -2.04 5.02 12.72
N PRO A 104 -0.71 5.08 12.54
CA PRO A 104 -0.09 5.04 11.23
C PRO A 104 -0.54 3.85 10.39
N ILE A 105 -0.73 4.07 9.08
CA ILE A 105 -1.16 3.06 8.12
C ILE A 105 -0.14 2.98 6.99
N LEU A 106 0.35 1.77 6.71
CA LEU A 106 1.01 1.40 5.46
C LEU A 106 0.16 0.34 4.77
N ALA A 107 -0.26 0.59 3.54
CA ALA A 107 -1.10 -0.32 2.77
C ALA A 107 -0.41 -0.72 1.45
N ILE A 108 -0.31 -2.03 1.16
CA ILE A 108 0.48 -2.58 0.05
C ILE A 108 -0.43 -3.38 -0.88
N CYS A 109 -0.42 -3.04 -2.19
CA CYS A 109 -1.14 -3.73 -3.27
C CYS A 109 -2.65 -3.83 -2.97
N TYR A 110 -3.17 -5.01 -2.63
CA TYR A 110 -4.56 -5.18 -2.17
C TYR A 110 -4.89 -4.23 -0.99
N GLY A 111 -3.95 -4.02 -0.08
CA GLY A 111 -4.13 -3.10 1.04
C GLY A 111 -4.41 -1.66 0.58
N LEU A 112 -3.71 -1.17 -0.47
CA LEU A 112 -4.01 0.13 -1.09
C LEU A 112 -5.43 0.16 -1.65
N GLN A 113 -5.83 -0.89 -2.34
CA GLN A 113 -7.16 -1.00 -2.96
C GLN A 113 -8.27 -1.03 -1.89
N ALA A 114 -8.09 -1.83 -0.84
CA ALA A 114 -9.00 -1.91 0.29
C ALA A 114 -9.12 -0.57 1.04
N LEU A 115 -7.99 0.10 1.29
CA LEU A 115 -7.95 1.43 1.90
C LEU A 115 -8.70 2.46 1.03
N ASN A 116 -8.45 2.47 -0.28
CA ASN A 116 -9.12 3.41 -1.21
C ASN A 116 -10.64 3.22 -1.17
N VAL A 117 -11.11 1.98 -1.24
CA VAL A 117 -12.55 1.64 -1.17
C VAL A 117 -13.14 1.98 0.20
N TYR A 118 -12.45 1.67 1.29
CA TYR A 118 -12.85 2.05 2.66
C TYR A 118 -13.05 3.57 2.78
N ARG A 119 -12.28 4.36 2.03
CA ARG A 119 -12.40 5.83 1.97
C ARG A 119 -13.37 6.32 0.89
N SER A 120 -14.29 5.47 0.43
CA SER A 120 -15.31 5.77 -0.61
C SER A 120 -14.74 5.98 -2.01
N GLY A 121 -13.54 5.50 -2.28
CA GLY A 121 -12.98 5.45 -3.62
C GLY A 121 -13.49 4.24 -4.42
N THR A 122 -13.11 4.17 -5.70
CA THR A 122 -13.45 3.05 -6.60
C THR A 122 -12.19 2.36 -7.11
N LEU A 123 -12.38 1.21 -7.78
CA LEU A 123 -11.28 0.48 -8.41
C LEU A 123 -11.51 0.35 -9.93
N ILE A 124 -10.40 0.29 -10.66
CA ILE A 124 -10.30 -0.31 -11.99
C ILE A 124 -10.17 -1.81 -11.74
N GLN A 125 -11.20 -2.59 -12.09
CA GLN A 125 -11.28 -4.02 -11.79
C GLN A 125 -10.34 -4.87 -12.66
N HIS A 126 -9.99 -4.36 -13.84
CA HIS A 126 -9.01 -4.98 -14.73
C HIS A 126 -8.26 -3.90 -15.51
N ILE A 127 -6.95 -3.90 -15.41
CA ILE A 127 -6.10 -2.93 -16.12
C ILE A 127 -5.85 -3.46 -17.53
N GLU A 128 -6.36 -2.74 -18.52
CA GLU A 128 -6.03 -2.95 -19.94
C GLU A 128 -4.91 -1.97 -20.33
N SER A 129 -3.66 -2.43 -20.32
CA SER A 129 -2.48 -1.58 -20.56
C SER A 129 -1.36 -2.37 -21.21
N PRO A 130 -0.53 -1.72 -22.08
CA PRO A 130 0.73 -2.30 -22.55
C PRO A 130 1.78 -2.43 -21.44
N VAL A 131 1.62 -1.73 -20.32
CA VAL A 131 2.51 -1.82 -19.16
C VAL A 131 2.22 -3.12 -18.39
N LYS A 132 3.27 -3.83 -18.02
CA LYS A 132 3.14 -5.13 -17.33
C LYS A 132 2.93 -4.96 -15.82
N HIS A 133 1.72 -4.55 -15.40
CA HIS A 133 1.37 -4.47 -13.98
C HIS A 133 1.28 -5.85 -13.32
N ALA A 134 0.91 -6.90 -14.05
CA ALA A 134 0.89 -8.29 -13.58
C ALA A 134 2.16 -9.05 -13.98
N ALA A 135 3.35 -8.46 -13.79
CA ALA A 135 4.61 -9.06 -14.19
C ALA A 135 5.00 -10.31 -13.37
N GLY A 136 4.48 -10.42 -12.14
CA GLY A 136 4.71 -11.58 -11.27
C GLY A 136 5.80 -11.35 -10.21
N ARG A 137 5.92 -12.32 -9.30
CA ARG A 137 6.74 -12.18 -8.07
C ARG A 137 8.24 -12.15 -8.28
N THR A 138 8.73 -12.75 -9.37
CA THR A 138 10.17 -12.92 -9.64
C THR A 138 10.75 -11.77 -10.45
N VAL A 139 9.92 -10.85 -10.93
CA VAL A 139 10.35 -9.70 -11.71
C VAL A 139 10.69 -8.56 -10.75
N ALA A 140 11.98 -8.28 -10.60
CA ALA A 140 12.46 -7.26 -9.68
C ALA A 140 12.08 -5.83 -10.13
N VAL A 141 12.09 -5.57 -11.43
CA VAL A 141 11.66 -4.30 -12.03
C VAL A 141 10.69 -4.59 -13.16
N ALA A 142 9.43 -4.22 -12.99
CA ALA A 142 8.37 -4.40 -13.97
C ALA A 142 8.16 -3.15 -14.82
N HIS A 143 8.13 -1.99 -14.18
CA HIS A 143 8.00 -0.67 -14.81
C HIS A 143 8.57 0.42 -13.90
N THR A 144 8.44 1.68 -14.31
CA THR A 144 8.78 2.84 -13.49
C THR A 144 7.52 3.57 -13.06
N ILE A 145 7.62 4.26 -11.94
CA ILE A 145 6.61 5.20 -11.46
C ILE A 145 7.20 6.60 -11.37
N GLU A 146 6.35 7.62 -11.51
CA GLU A 146 6.69 9.01 -11.24
C GLU A 146 6.07 9.42 -9.90
N VAL A 147 6.94 9.81 -8.96
CA VAL A 147 6.55 10.26 -7.61
C VAL A 147 6.46 11.77 -7.59
N GLU A 148 5.36 12.30 -7.06
CA GLU A 148 5.12 13.75 -6.97
C GLU A 148 6.13 14.45 -6.05
N PRO A 149 6.74 15.55 -6.52
CA PRO A 149 7.63 16.38 -5.72
C PRO A 149 6.93 16.91 -4.46
N GLY A 150 7.67 16.94 -3.34
CA GLY A 150 7.16 17.42 -2.05
C GLY A 150 6.24 16.42 -1.30
N SER A 151 5.94 15.25 -1.90
CA SER A 151 5.16 14.21 -1.24
C SER A 151 5.91 13.59 -0.04
N LYS A 152 5.16 12.93 0.87
CA LYS A 152 5.78 12.11 1.93
C LYS A 152 6.56 10.96 1.31
N LEU A 153 6.00 10.34 0.27
CA LEU A 153 6.65 9.24 -0.45
C LEU A 153 8.00 9.67 -1.05
N GLU A 154 8.09 10.83 -1.72
CA GLU A 154 9.36 11.32 -2.24
C GLU A 154 10.41 11.44 -1.13
N LYS A 155 10.06 12.07 0.00
CA LYS A 155 10.97 12.23 1.13
C LYS A 155 11.45 10.89 1.71
N ILE A 156 10.54 9.92 1.79
CA ILE A 156 10.83 8.57 2.29
C ILE A 156 11.81 7.87 1.35
N VAL A 157 11.52 7.85 0.05
CA VAL A 157 12.37 7.19 -0.96
C VAL A 157 13.75 7.82 -1.02
N LEU A 158 13.85 9.15 -0.98
CA LEU A 158 15.13 9.87 -0.98
C LEU A 158 15.94 9.71 0.32
N SER A 159 15.28 9.38 1.45
CA SER A 159 15.98 9.10 2.70
C SER A 159 16.71 7.76 2.71
N GLY A 160 16.39 6.88 1.77
CA GLY A 160 17.12 5.65 1.51
C GLY A 160 18.40 5.99 0.75
N GLU A 161 19.52 6.18 1.43
CA GLU A 161 20.82 6.50 0.80
C GLU A 161 21.26 5.37 -0.14
N GLY A 162 21.50 5.68 -1.41
CA GLY A 162 22.44 4.89 -2.21
C GLY A 162 22.08 4.42 -3.60
N HIS A 163 20.95 4.76 -4.21
CA HIS A 163 20.70 4.33 -5.60
C HIS A 163 20.23 5.49 -6.47
N GLY A 164 20.82 5.55 -7.70
CA GLY A 164 20.68 6.64 -8.64
C GLY A 164 19.26 6.82 -9.18
N PHE A 165 18.40 7.45 -8.40
CA PHE A 165 17.11 7.92 -8.89
C PHE A 165 17.35 9.05 -9.89
N SER A 166 16.69 8.97 -11.06
CA SER A 166 16.68 10.06 -12.03
C SER A 166 15.43 10.90 -11.84
N ARG A 167 15.57 12.23 -12.00
CA ARG A 167 14.40 13.10 -12.14
C ARG A 167 14.00 13.15 -13.61
N ALA A 168 12.69 13.06 -13.89
CA ALA A 168 12.18 13.16 -15.24
C ALA A 168 12.54 14.52 -15.86
N ALA A 169 12.88 14.56 -17.14
CA ALA A 169 13.10 15.81 -17.86
C ALA A 169 11.78 16.59 -17.93
N GLN A 170 11.80 17.87 -17.52
CA GLN A 170 10.62 18.75 -17.59
C GLN A 170 10.17 18.94 -19.03
N THR A 171 8.97 18.46 -19.36
CA THR A 171 8.18 19.01 -20.46
C THR A 171 7.27 20.08 -19.87
N ALA A 172 7.68 21.36 -20.04
CA ALA A 172 6.91 22.51 -19.58
C ALA A 172 5.54 22.56 -20.27
N LYS A 173 4.45 22.29 -19.54
CA LYS A 173 3.11 22.76 -19.87
C LYS A 173 2.56 23.51 -18.67
N GLY A 174 2.36 24.81 -18.88
CA GLY A 174 2.03 25.76 -17.84
C GLY A 174 0.65 25.57 -17.19
N GLY A 175 0.55 26.10 -15.97
CA GLY A 175 -0.70 26.42 -15.27
C GLY A 175 -0.70 25.90 -13.82
N ALA A 176 -0.75 26.85 -12.88
CA ALA A 176 -0.76 26.72 -11.41
C ALA A 176 0.61 26.30 -10.80
N ALA A 177 0.94 26.88 -9.63
CA ALA A 177 2.21 26.69 -8.96
C ALA A 177 2.51 25.21 -8.74
N ALA A 178 3.33 24.64 -9.64
CA ALA A 178 3.81 23.27 -9.55
C ALA A 178 4.80 23.16 -8.37
N PRO A 179 4.83 22.04 -7.63
CA PRO A 179 5.87 21.78 -6.65
C PRO A 179 7.26 21.87 -7.30
N GLU A 180 8.24 22.36 -6.54
CA GLU A 180 9.58 22.67 -7.07
C GLU A 180 10.33 21.41 -7.53
N GLY A 181 10.41 21.20 -8.84
CA GLY A 181 11.24 20.20 -9.48
C GLY A 181 10.47 19.16 -10.31
N PRO A 182 11.19 18.41 -11.17
CA PRO A 182 10.60 17.31 -11.93
C PRO A 182 10.31 16.10 -11.01
N PRO A 183 9.32 15.25 -11.36
CA PRO A 183 8.99 14.07 -10.58
C PRO A 183 10.19 13.11 -10.45
N LEU A 184 10.25 12.42 -9.30
CA LEU A 184 11.23 11.39 -9.05
C LEU A 184 10.79 10.10 -9.75
N VAL A 185 11.66 9.54 -10.59
CA VAL A 185 11.40 8.28 -11.29
C VAL A 185 11.96 7.12 -10.47
N VAL A 186 11.10 6.16 -10.12
CA VAL A 186 11.45 5.00 -9.29
C VAL A 186 11.10 3.71 -10.04
N PRO A 187 12.05 2.77 -10.21
CA PRO A 187 11.74 1.44 -10.72
C PRO A 187 11.04 0.61 -9.64
N VAL A 188 9.99 -0.13 -10.03
CA VAL A 188 9.20 -0.95 -9.10
C VAL A 188 8.91 -2.34 -9.65
N ASN A 189 8.78 -3.33 -8.75
CA ASN A 189 8.16 -4.60 -9.09
C ASN A 189 6.64 -4.43 -9.21
N SER A 190 5.94 -5.39 -9.82
CA SER A 190 4.50 -5.28 -9.98
C SER A 190 3.83 -6.65 -10.12
N SER A 191 2.70 -6.83 -9.44
CA SER A 191 1.93 -8.08 -9.44
C SER A 191 0.45 -7.84 -9.18
N HIS A 192 -0.15 -6.88 -9.87
CA HIS A 192 -1.56 -6.54 -9.72
C HIS A 192 -2.24 -6.40 -11.09
N HIS A 193 -3.54 -6.68 -11.15
CA HIS A 193 -4.37 -6.46 -12.33
C HIS A 193 -5.48 -5.44 -12.05
N GLN A 194 -5.62 -5.01 -10.80
CA GLN A 194 -6.54 -3.95 -10.37
C GLN A 194 -5.74 -2.74 -9.89
N ALA A 195 -6.37 -1.57 -9.90
CA ALA A 195 -5.78 -0.33 -9.38
C ALA A 195 -6.87 0.58 -8.78
N ALA A 196 -6.45 1.59 -8.00
CA ALA A 196 -7.35 2.66 -7.59
C ALA A 196 -7.88 3.41 -8.83
N GLY A 197 -9.19 3.63 -8.88
CA GLY A 197 -9.88 4.45 -9.87
C GLY A 197 -10.11 5.86 -9.35
N THR A 198 -11.33 6.15 -8.85
CA THR A 198 -11.56 7.39 -8.09
C THR A 198 -10.90 7.29 -6.73
N VAL A 199 -10.17 8.34 -6.36
CA VAL A 199 -9.46 8.39 -5.07
C VAL A 199 -10.45 8.66 -3.95
N GLY A 200 -10.31 7.93 -2.86
CA GLY A 200 -11.16 8.03 -1.68
C GLY A 200 -10.91 9.29 -0.85
N ASP A 201 -11.89 9.60 0.00
CA ASP A 201 -11.89 10.81 0.84
C ASP A 201 -10.68 10.88 1.78
N GLY A 202 -10.01 12.04 1.78
CA GLY A 202 -8.84 12.28 2.61
C GLY A 202 -7.57 11.59 2.13
N LEU A 203 -7.57 11.05 0.90
CA LEU A 203 -6.40 10.53 0.19
C LEU A 203 -6.04 11.44 -0.99
N ARG A 204 -4.79 11.40 -1.42
CA ARG A 204 -4.32 12.02 -2.66
C ARG A 204 -3.35 11.11 -3.40
N VAL A 205 -3.31 11.23 -4.71
CA VAL A 205 -2.32 10.53 -5.54
C VAL A 205 -0.95 11.16 -5.32
N VAL A 206 0.07 10.31 -5.20
CA VAL A 206 1.47 10.75 -5.07
C VAL A 206 2.43 9.98 -5.98
N ALA A 207 1.95 8.93 -6.66
CA ALA A 207 2.70 8.31 -7.74
C ALA A 207 1.78 7.71 -8.81
N ARG A 208 2.26 7.74 -10.05
CA ARG A 208 1.61 7.11 -11.20
C ARG A 208 2.62 6.41 -12.10
N SER A 209 2.16 5.40 -12.81
CA SER A 209 2.86 4.89 -13.99
C SER A 209 2.81 5.95 -15.10
N PRO A 210 3.97 6.42 -15.64
CA PRO A 210 3.99 7.49 -16.61
C PRO A 210 3.43 7.11 -17.99
N GLN A 211 3.39 5.81 -18.32
CA GLN A 211 2.97 5.34 -19.63
C GLN A 211 1.44 5.25 -19.78
N ASP A 212 0.72 4.95 -18.70
CA ASP A 212 -0.72 4.68 -18.74
C ASP A 212 -1.52 5.43 -17.67
N GLY A 213 -0.83 6.15 -16.78
CA GLY A 213 -1.46 6.96 -15.74
C GLY A 213 -2.06 6.16 -14.58
N VAL A 214 -1.84 4.84 -14.53
CA VAL A 214 -2.30 3.99 -13.41
C VAL A 214 -1.76 4.53 -12.08
N ILE A 215 -2.65 4.63 -11.08
CA ILE A 215 -2.29 5.09 -9.73
C ILE A 215 -1.44 4.02 -9.06
N GLU A 216 -0.25 4.42 -8.62
CA GLU A 216 0.73 3.54 -7.99
C GLU A 216 0.96 3.86 -6.52
N ALA A 217 0.64 5.08 -6.07
CA ALA A 217 0.67 5.39 -4.65
C ALA A 217 -0.34 6.47 -4.26
N LEU A 218 -0.84 6.33 -3.03
CA LEU A 218 -1.72 7.27 -2.35
C LEU A 218 -1.12 7.65 -1.00
N GLU A 219 -1.37 8.86 -0.53
CA GLU A 219 -1.08 9.26 0.84
C GLU A 219 -2.25 10.04 1.47
N GLY A 220 -2.34 10.00 2.79
CA GLY A 220 -3.34 10.77 3.52
C GLY A 220 -3.06 12.27 3.46
N THR A 221 -4.12 13.07 3.31
CA THR A 221 -4.05 14.53 3.25
C THR A 221 -3.93 15.18 4.64
N SER A 222 -4.26 14.44 5.71
CA SER A 222 -4.10 14.95 7.08
C SER A 222 -2.62 15.01 7.48
N PRO A 223 -2.12 16.17 7.98
CA PRO A 223 -0.74 16.28 8.42
C PRO A 223 -0.45 15.48 9.70
N ASP A 224 -1.47 15.25 10.54
CA ASP A 224 -1.34 14.61 11.85
C ASP A 224 -1.61 13.11 11.82
N HIS A 225 -1.84 12.53 10.65
CA HIS A 225 -2.07 11.11 10.48
C HIS A 225 -1.20 10.56 9.36
N PHE A 226 -0.28 9.67 9.70
CA PHE A 226 0.54 9.00 8.69
C PHE A 226 -0.29 7.93 7.99
N VAL A 227 -0.57 8.15 6.71
CA VAL A 227 -1.19 7.18 5.81
C VAL A 227 -0.38 7.16 4.53
N LEU A 228 0.13 6.00 4.17
CA LEU A 228 0.84 5.74 2.92
C LEU A 228 0.35 4.43 2.32
N ALA A 229 0.07 4.43 1.04
CA ALA A 229 -0.35 3.26 0.31
C ALA A 229 0.41 3.15 -1.01
N VAL A 230 0.94 1.96 -1.31
CA VAL A 230 1.72 1.68 -2.51
C VAL A 230 1.15 0.46 -3.24
N GLN A 231 1.13 0.51 -4.58
CA GLN A 231 0.54 -0.57 -5.38
C GLN A 231 1.54 -1.70 -5.67
N TRP A 232 2.83 -1.41 -5.66
CA TRP A 232 3.90 -2.41 -5.79
C TRP A 232 4.19 -3.11 -4.45
N HIS A 233 5.17 -3.98 -4.43
CA HIS A 233 5.51 -4.85 -3.30
C HIS A 233 6.91 -4.55 -2.73
N PRO A 234 7.08 -3.53 -1.88
CA PRO A 234 8.39 -3.20 -1.28
C PRO A 234 8.91 -4.32 -0.37
N GLU A 235 8.03 -5.15 0.24
CA GLU A 235 8.43 -6.28 1.08
C GLU A 235 9.26 -7.33 0.34
N ARG A 236 9.22 -7.34 -1.00
CA ARG A 236 9.96 -8.30 -1.83
C ARG A 236 11.39 -7.87 -2.12
N SER A 237 11.73 -6.61 -1.90
CA SER A 237 13.03 -6.00 -2.23
C SER A 237 13.76 -5.43 -1.02
N ILE A 238 13.29 -5.66 0.20
CA ILE A 238 13.92 -5.14 1.43
C ILE A 238 15.36 -5.56 1.63
N ASP A 239 15.79 -6.68 1.05
CA ASP A 239 17.17 -7.15 1.19
C ASP A 239 18.14 -6.36 0.31
N GLU A 240 17.68 -5.86 -0.83
CA GLU A 240 18.49 -5.26 -1.88
C GLU A 240 18.24 -3.76 -2.06
N ASP A 241 17.04 -3.28 -1.72
CA ASP A 241 16.60 -1.91 -1.99
C ASP A 241 16.36 -1.10 -0.71
N GLU A 242 17.16 -0.05 -0.53
CA GLU A 242 17.07 0.84 0.64
C GLU A 242 15.80 1.69 0.64
N SER A 243 15.27 2.03 -0.54
CA SER A 243 13.99 2.76 -0.66
C SER A 243 12.84 1.93 -0.11
N SER A 244 12.84 0.63 -0.41
CA SER A 244 11.86 -0.31 0.14
C SER A 244 11.96 -0.41 1.66
N ARG A 245 13.18 -0.48 2.23
CA ARG A 245 13.39 -0.42 3.68
C ARG A 245 12.89 0.89 4.29
N ALA A 246 13.12 2.02 3.61
CA ALA A 246 12.71 3.33 4.08
C ALA A 246 11.18 3.46 4.24
N ILE A 247 10.39 2.80 3.38
CA ILE A 247 8.92 2.77 3.48
C ILE A 247 8.48 2.14 4.82
N PHE A 248 9.06 0.99 5.20
CA PHE A 248 8.73 0.33 6.46
C PHE A 248 9.26 1.11 7.67
N ARG A 249 10.47 1.70 7.58
CA ARG A 249 10.98 2.58 8.64
C ARG A 249 10.06 3.77 8.88
N ALA A 250 9.51 4.38 7.84
CA ALA A 250 8.60 5.50 7.98
C ALA A 250 7.33 5.12 8.76
N LEU A 251 6.77 3.93 8.55
CA LEU A 251 5.65 3.40 9.34
C LEU A 251 6.03 3.27 10.82
N VAL A 252 7.17 2.61 11.09
CA VAL A 252 7.63 2.34 12.46
C VAL A 252 7.98 3.64 13.20
N GLU A 253 8.63 4.60 12.54
CA GLU A 253 8.92 5.91 13.13
C GLU A 253 7.64 6.71 13.44
N ALA A 254 6.65 6.66 12.56
CA ALA A 254 5.37 7.30 12.81
C ALA A 254 4.62 6.67 14.00
N ALA A 255 4.83 5.38 14.27
CA ALA A 255 4.23 4.65 15.38
C ALA A 255 4.88 4.89 16.76
N LYS A 256 6.05 5.53 16.80
CA LYS A 256 6.76 5.88 18.05
C LYS A 256 6.24 7.16 18.73
N ARG A 257 5.28 7.84 18.13
CA ARG A 257 4.79 9.15 18.56
C ARG A 257 3.68 9.05 19.59
#